data_432dcb33b15de3d803ff46c3bd527da4
#
_entry.id   432dcb33b15de3d803ff46c3bd527da4
#
_cell.length_a   1.000
_cell.length_b   1.000
_cell.length_c   1.000
_cell.angle_alpha   90.00
_cell.angle_beta   90.00
_cell.angle_gamma   90.00
#
_symmetry.space_group_name_H-M   'P 1'
#
loop_
_entity.id
_entity.type
_entity.pdbx_description
1 polymer ?
#
loop_
_entity_poly.entity_id
_entity_poly.type
_entity_poly.pdbx_seq_one_letter_code
_entity_poly.pdbx_strand_id
1 'polypeptide(L)'
;MAVFVDPRWADTYPVALDSDLDRIEYAENRSNILLVSVGAAIQNLQLATTAVGLTSAWLSGGGEPETARALQTLLGFPSSHIPYGIVPIGWPRRKAESRWRRPIDEVIHWNQAVDTNLRSQEDIDHYLAKERRHSIYKDAEARDQHVDKMPTDGEIDAVDDGNQ
;
A
#
# COMPACT_ATOMS: atom_id res chain seq x y z
N MET A 1 -4.23 4.12 -11.00
CA MET A 1 -5.32 4.67 -10.16
C MET A 1 -4.70 5.40 -8.99
N ALA A 2 -5.15 6.62 -8.69
CA ALA A 2 -4.79 7.31 -7.45
C ALA A 2 -5.95 7.18 -6.45
N VAL A 3 -5.65 6.93 -5.19
CA VAL A 3 -6.62 6.77 -4.12
C VAL A 3 -6.61 8.01 -3.25
N PHE A 4 -7.75 8.69 -3.18
CA PHE A 4 -7.96 9.87 -2.37
C PHE A 4 -8.98 9.59 -1.28
N VAL A 5 -8.84 10.31 -0.18
CA VAL A 5 -9.73 10.24 0.97
C VAL A 5 -10.20 11.63 1.33
N ASP A 6 -11.48 11.77 1.62
CA ASP A 6 -12.05 12.96 2.26
C ASP A 6 -12.15 12.71 3.78
N PRO A 7 -11.26 13.25 4.59
CA PRO A 7 -11.28 13.02 6.03
C PRO A 7 -12.43 13.71 6.76
N ARG A 8 -13.13 14.65 6.11
CA ARG A 8 -14.18 15.45 6.75
C ARG A 8 -15.38 14.61 7.19
N TRP A 9 -15.69 13.53 6.46
CA TRP A 9 -16.79 12.66 6.85
C TRP A 9 -16.56 11.95 8.19
N ALA A 10 -15.31 11.76 8.61
CA ALA A 10 -14.97 11.21 9.91
C ALA A 10 -15.42 12.10 11.07
N ASP A 11 -15.62 13.39 10.81
CA ASP A 11 -16.12 14.35 11.81
C ASP A 11 -17.64 14.24 12.03
N THR A 12 -18.36 13.46 11.22
CA THR A 12 -19.81 13.32 11.32
C THR A 12 -20.26 12.24 12.32
N TYR A 13 -19.34 11.39 12.77
CA TYR A 13 -19.64 10.26 13.67
C TYR A 13 -19.93 10.59 15.14
N PRO A 14 -19.47 11.72 15.72
CA PRO A 14 -19.62 11.98 17.16
C PRO A 14 -21.04 12.21 17.66
N VAL A 15 -22.03 12.28 16.78
CA VAL A 15 -23.40 12.62 17.15
C VAL A 15 -24.07 11.58 18.07
N ALA A 16 -23.51 10.36 18.13
CA ALA A 16 -24.06 9.26 18.93
C ALA A 16 -23.30 8.98 20.24
N LEU A 17 -22.30 9.82 20.58
CA LEU A 17 -21.49 9.60 21.78
C LEU A 17 -22.05 10.40 22.96
N ASP A 18 -22.37 9.68 24.03
CA ASP A 18 -23.13 10.21 25.17
C ASP A 18 -22.28 11.03 26.17
N SER A 19 -20.96 10.90 26.13
CA SER A 19 -20.05 11.62 27.04
C SER A 19 -18.95 12.41 26.31
N ASP A 20 -18.43 13.42 26.99
CA ASP A 20 -17.30 14.21 26.47
C ASP A 20 -16.00 13.38 26.41
N LEU A 21 -15.85 12.38 27.30
CA LEU A 21 -14.71 11.47 27.29
C LEU A 21 -14.75 10.60 26.04
N ASP A 22 -15.90 10.00 25.71
CA ASP A 22 -16.06 9.19 24.51
C ASP A 22 -15.75 9.99 23.25
N ARG A 23 -16.11 11.27 23.21
CA ARG A 23 -15.80 12.16 22.08
C ARG A 23 -14.31 12.42 21.93
N ILE A 24 -13.58 12.58 23.03
CA ILE A 24 -12.12 12.78 23.04
C ILE A 24 -11.43 11.48 22.54
N GLU A 25 -11.76 10.35 23.11
CA GLU A 25 -11.20 9.06 22.72
C GLU A 25 -11.49 8.73 21.25
N TYR A 26 -12.69 9.02 20.77
CA TYR A 26 -13.03 8.87 19.37
C TYR A 26 -12.18 9.80 18.47
N ALA A 27 -12.02 11.06 18.87
CA ALA A 27 -11.24 12.02 18.09
C ALA A 27 -9.79 11.60 17.97
N GLU A 28 -9.20 11.03 19.03
CA GLU A 28 -7.84 10.47 19.00
C GLU A 28 -7.72 9.27 18.06
N ASN A 29 -8.73 8.40 18.02
CA ASN A 29 -8.70 7.19 17.21
C ASN A 29 -9.19 7.36 15.77
N ARG A 30 -9.84 8.48 15.43
CA ARG A 30 -10.46 8.65 14.09
C ARG A 30 -9.47 8.53 12.93
N SER A 31 -8.24 9.01 13.11
CA SER A 31 -7.20 8.89 12.08
C SER A 31 -6.82 7.44 11.84
N ASN A 32 -6.75 6.63 12.89
CA ASN A 32 -6.49 5.19 12.78
C ASN A 32 -7.63 4.47 12.06
N ILE A 33 -8.88 4.79 12.40
CA ILE A 33 -10.07 4.24 11.73
C ILE A 33 -10.04 4.56 10.24
N LEU A 34 -9.74 5.79 9.88
CA LEU A 34 -9.64 6.22 8.48
C LEU A 34 -8.54 5.46 7.74
N LEU A 35 -7.33 5.37 8.30
CA LEU A 35 -6.20 4.66 7.71
C LEU A 35 -6.50 3.18 7.50
N VAL A 36 -7.10 2.51 8.48
CA VAL A 36 -7.50 1.10 8.39
C VAL A 36 -8.54 0.91 7.29
N SER A 37 -9.53 1.80 7.21
CA SER A 37 -10.58 1.74 6.17
C SER A 37 -10.01 1.91 4.77
N VAL A 38 -9.09 2.84 4.57
CA VAL A 38 -8.41 3.06 3.28
C VAL A 38 -7.54 1.85 2.92
N GLY A 39 -6.79 1.33 3.88
CA GLY A 39 -5.99 0.12 3.66
C GLY A 39 -6.84 -1.07 3.24
N ALA A 40 -7.98 -1.28 3.89
CA ALA A 40 -8.94 -2.32 3.52
C ALA A 40 -9.51 -2.12 2.11
N ALA A 41 -9.86 -0.88 1.75
CA ALA A 41 -10.37 -0.56 0.41
C ALA A 41 -9.32 -0.83 -0.68
N ILE A 42 -8.05 -0.44 -0.47
CA ILE A 42 -6.96 -0.71 -1.40
C ILE A 42 -6.71 -2.22 -1.50
N GLN A 43 -6.74 -2.94 -0.38
CA GLN A 43 -6.57 -4.40 -0.39
C GLN A 43 -7.69 -5.10 -1.18
N ASN A 44 -8.95 -4.69 -1.00
CA ASN A 44 -10.08 -5.21 -1.78
C ASN A 44 -9.91 -4.92 -3.28
N LEU A 45 -9.43 -3.74 -3.64
CA LEU A 45 -9.09 -3.39 -5.02
C LEU A 45 -8.03 -4.33 -5.59
N GLN A 46 -6.97 -4.62 -4.84
CA GLN A 46 -5.90 -5.52 -5.28
C GLN A 46 -6.40 -6.97 -5.44
N LEU A 47 -7.26 -7.44 -4.53
CA LEU A 47 -7.89 -8.76 -4.65
C LEU A 47 -8.80 -8.85 -5.88
N ALA A 48 -9.65 -7.84 -6.09
CA ALA A 48 -10.52 -7.77 -7.26
C ALA A 48 -9.69 -7.72 -8.57
N THR A 49 -8.60 -6.95 -8.59
CA THR A 49 -7.68 -6.88 -9.73
C THR A 49 -7.10 -8.26 -10.06
N THR A 50 -6.68 -9.00 -9.05
CA THR A 50 -6.15 -10.37 -9.22
C THR A 50 -7.22 -11.32 -9.70
N ALA A 51 -8.44 -11.20 -9.21
CA ALA A 51 -9.57 -12.07 -9.59
C ALA A 51 -9.94 -11.95 -11.09
N VAL A 52 -9.68 -10.79 -11.71
CA VAL A 52 -9.90 -10.59 -13.15
C VAL A 52 -8.65 -10.82 -14.00
N GLY A 53 -7.60 -11.42 -13.44
CA GLY A 53 -6.38 -11.78 -14.18
C GLY A 53 -5.38 -10.64 -14.38
N LEU A 54 -5.60 -9.48 -13.78
CA LEU A 54 -4.66 -8.37 -13.78
C LEU A 54 -3.72 -8.45 -12.58
N THR A 55 -2.72 -7.59 -12.57
CA THR A 55 -1.85 -7.39 -11.41
C THR A 55 -1.87 -5.94 -10.96
N SER A 56 -1.51 -5.72 -9.71
CA SER A 56 -1.43 -4.39 -9.13
C SER A 56 -0.30 -4.29 -8.11
N ALA A 57 0.10 -3.07 -7.80
CA ALA A 57 1.00 -2.78 -6.69
C ALA A 57 0.45 -1.59 -5.90
N TRP A 58 0.79 -1.50 -4.63
CA TRP A 58 0.47 -0.32 -3.83
C TRP A 58 1.73 0.51 -3.61
N LEU A 59 1.75 1.71 -4.16
CA LEU A 59 2.79 2.70 -4.00
C LEU A 59 2.36 3.72 -2.95
N SER A 60 2.81 3.54 -1.72
CA SER A 60 2.45 4.40 -0.58
C SER A 60 3.02 5.82 -0.68
N GLY A 61 4.10 6.01 -1.44
CA GLY A 61 4.69 7.33 -1.71
C GLY A 61 3.73 8.34 -2.36
N GLY A 62 2.56 7.90 -2.87
CA GLY A 62 1.49 8.79 -3.31
C GLY A 62 0.96 9.74 -2.23
N GLY A 63 1.13 9.38 -0.95
CA GLY A 63 0.77 10.22 0.19
C GLY A 63 1.88 11.17 0.67
N GLU A 64 3.09 11.12 0.11
CA GLU A 64 4.16 12.05 0.46
C GLU A 64 3.82 13.49 0.01
N PRO A 65 4.19 14.53 0.79
CA PRO A 65 3.69 15.89 0.60
C PRO A 65 3.87 16.45 -0.82
N GLU A 66 5.00 16.20 -1.46
CA GLU A 66 5.25 16.67 -2.84
C GLU A 66 4.40 15.91 -3.86
N THR A 67 4.39 14.59 -3.77
CA THR A 67 3.58 13.73 -4.64
C THR A 67 2.10 14.02 -4.44
N ALA A 68 1.67 14.24 -3.21
CA ALA A 68 0.29 14.58 -2.89
C ALA A 68 -0.17 15.87 -3.59
N ARG A 69 0.64 16.93 -3.49
CA ARG A 69 0.35 18.21 -4.18
C ARG A 69 0.33 18.05 -5.70
N ALA A 70 1.28 17.31 -6.25
CA ALA A 70 1.32 17.04 -7.68
C ALA A 70 0.08 16.26 -8.16
N LEU A 71 -0.33 15.24 -7.43
CA LEU A 71 -1.54 14.46 -7.73
C LEU A 71 -2.82 15.29 -7.62
N GLN A 72 -2.95 16.12 -6.58
CA GLN A 72 -4.09 17.03 -6.43
C GLN A 72 -4.19 17.99 -7.61
N THR A 73 -3.07 18.61 -8.00
CA THR A 73 -3.01 19.54 -9.13
C THR A 73 -3.33 18.83 -10.44
N LEU A 74 -2.66 17.72 -10.72
CA LEU A 74 -2.81 16.97 -11.97
C LEU A 74 -4.24 16.45 -12.20
N LEU A 75 -4.89 16.00 -11.12
CA LEU A 75 -6.19 15.34 -11.17
C LEU A 75 -7.35 16.28 -10.78
N GLY A 76 -7.07 17.55 -10.47
CA GLY A 76 -8.08 18.55 -10.11
C GLY A 76 -8.76 18.31 -8.76
N PHE A 77 -8.12 17.59 -7.83
CA PHE A 77 -8.66 17.38 -6.49
C PHE A 77 -8.40 18.58 -5.58
N PRO A 78 -9.40 19.00 -4.77
CA PRO A 78 -9.21 20.07 -3.79
C PRO A 78 -8.28 19.59 -2.66
N SER A 79 -7.65 20.56 -1.98
CA SER A 79 -6.71 20.29 -0.87
C SER A 79 -7.33 19.55 0.32
N SER A 80 -8.66 19.55 0.43
CA SER A 80 -9.40 18.77 1.43
C SER A 80 -9.37 17.26 1.19
N HIS A 81 -9.00 16.80 0.00
CA HIS A 81 -8.89 15.38 -0.34
C HIS A 81 -7.43 14.95 -0.27
N ILE A 82 -7.14 14.00 0.59
CA ILE A 82 -5.77 13.53 0.87
C ILE A 82 -5.47 12.31 0.01
N PRO A 83 -4.44 12.33 -0.85
CA PRO A 83 -4.00 11.13 -1.54
C PRO A 83 -3.27 10.19 -0.59
N TYR A 84 -3.60 8.91 -0.65
CA TYR A 84 -3.02 7.87 0.21
C TYR A 84 -2.09 6.92 -0.54
N GLY A 85 -2.22 6.86 -1.84
CA GLY A 85 -1.37 6.00 -2.63
C GLY A 85 -1.74 5.98 -4.11
N ILE A 86 -0.84 5.41 -4.87
CA ILE A 86 -1.04 5.12 -6.29
C ILE A 86 -1.08 3.61 -6.45
N VAL A 87 -2.08 3.11 -7.16
CA VAL A 87 -2.22 1.69 -7.47
C VAL A 87 -2.17 1.53 -8.99
N PRO A 88 -0.97 1.26 -9.57
CA PRO A 88 -0.87 0.81 -10.95
C PRO A 88 -1.58 -0.52 -11.10
N ILE A 89 -2.34 -0.67 -12.18
CA ILE A 89 -3.09 -1.88 -12.52
C ILE A 89 -2.82 -2.18 -13.98
N GLY A 90 -2.53 -3.43 -14.31
CA GLY A 90 -2.27 -3.84 -15.68
C GLY A 90 -1.86 -5.29 -15.82
N TRP A 91 -1.50 -5.68 -17.04
CA TRP A 91 -0.97 -6.98 -17.35
C TRP A 91 0.48 -7.11 -16.89
N PRO A 92 0.87 -8.18 -16.17
CA PRO A 92 2.24 -8.35 -15.74
C PRO A 92 3.12 -8.76 -16.92
N ARG A 93 4.26 -8.09 -17.11
CA ARG A 93 5.27 -8.53 -18.10
C ARG A 93 5.88 -9.88 -17.75
N ARG A 94 5.93 -10.23 -16.48
CA ARG A 94 6.46 -11.48 -15.95
C ARG A 94 5.67 -11.91 -14.74
N LYS A 95 5.59 -13.20 -14.50
CA LYS A 95 4.98 -13.73 -13.28
C LYS A 95 5.74 -13.18 -12.06
N ALA A 96 5.02 -12.59 -11.12
CA ALA A 96 5.63 -12.16 -9.88
C ALA A 96 6.06 -13.38 -9.05
N GLU A 97 7.28 -13.31 -8.53
CA GLU A 97 7.74 -14.31 -7.57
C GLU A 97 7.06 -14.08 -6.22
N SER A 98 6.65 -15.19 -5.59
CA SER A 98 6.14 -15.12 -4.22
C SER A 98 7.25 -14.66 -3.28
N ARG A 99 6.97 -13.64 -2.50
CA ARG A 99 7.87 -13.24 -1.42
C ARG A 99 7.63 -14.10 -0.20
N TRP A 100 8.66 -14.26 0.61
CA TRP A 100 8.55 -14.91 1.90
C TRP A 100 7.41 -14.31 2.73
N ARG A 101 6.67 -15.18 3.39
CA ARG A 101 5.63 -14.83 4.35
C ARG A 101 5.88 -15.63 5.61
N ARG A 102 5.54 -15.06 6.74
CA ARG A 102 5.55 -15.78 8.02
C ARG A 102 4.61 -16.99 7.93
N PRO A 103 4.97 -18.12 8.56
CA PRO A 103 4.03 -19.23 8.78
C PRO A 103 2.73 -18.73 9.41
N ILE A 104 1.62 -19.37 9.07
CA ILE A 104 0.29 -18.90 9.48
C ILE A 104 0.09 -19.00 11.00
N ASP A 105 0.64 -20.00 11.61
CA ASP A 105 0.62 -20.26 13.06
C ASP A 105 1.42 -19.24 13.87
N GLU A 106 2.38 -18.56 13.26
CA GLU A 106 3.08 -17.43 13.87
C GLU A 106 2.30 -16.10 13.78
N VAL A 107 1.21 -16.06 13.03
CA VAL A 107 0.44 -14.83 12.75
C VAL A 107 -0.98 -14.91 13.29
N ILE A 108 -1.56 -16.13 13.32
CA ILE A 108 -2.93 -16.35 13.81
C ILE A 108 -2.87 -17.07 15.15
N HIS A 109 -3.46 -16.45 16.15
CA HIS A 109 -3.61 -17.01 17.49
C HIS A 109 -5.08 -17.25 17.76
N TRP A 110 -5.46 -18.49 18.07
CA TRP A 110 -6.83 -18.85 18.34
C TRP A 110 -7.21 -18.61 19.80
N ASN A 111 -8.22 -17.77 20.04
CA ASN A 111 -8.76 -17.38 21.32
C ASN A 111 -7.83 -16.53 22.21
N GLN A 112 -6.54 -16.83 22.27
CA GLN A 112 -5.57 -16.05 23.05
C GLN A 112 -4.18 -16.15 22.42
N ALA A 113 -3.34 -15.16 22.69
CA ALA A 113 -1.96 -15.16 22.22
C ALA A 113 -1.18 -16.32 22.82
N VAL A 114 -0.29 -16.90 22.01
CA VAL A 114 0.67 -17.93 22.45
C VAL A 114 2.05 -17.31 22.43
N ASP A 115 2.67 -17.13 23.58
CA ASP A 115 3.94 -16.40 23.73
C ASP A 115 5.07 -16.98 22.87
N THR A 116 5.11 -18.31 22.72
CA THR A 116 6.12 -18.99 21.90
C THR A 116 6.00 -18.67 20.39
N ASN A 117 4.88 -18.15 19.96
CA ASN A 117 4.66 -17.75 18.57
C ASN A 117 4.87 -16.24 18.36
N LEU A 118 5.12 -15.50 19.42
CA LEU A 118 5.48 -14.08 19.36
C LEU A 118 6.98 -13.96 19.07
N ARG A 119 7.32 -13.02 18.20
CA ARG A 119 8.73 -12.77 17.91
C ARG A 119 9.40 -12.01 19.06
N SER A 120 10.54 -12.50 19.47
CA SER A 120 11.46 -11.77 20.33
C SER A 120 12.14 -10.62 19.55
N GLN A 121 12.80 -9.72 20.26
CA GLN A 121 13.61 -8.69 19.62
C GLN A 121 14.76 -9.33 18.81
N GLU A 122 15.34 -10.42 19.30
CA GLU A 122 16.40 -11.16 18.61
C GLU A 122 15.93 -11.75 17.27
N ASP A 123 14.71 -12.30 17.21
CA ASP A 123 14.10 -12.78 15.95
C ASP A 123 13.89 -11.66 14.95
N ILE A 124 13.48 -10.48 15.43
CA ILE A 124 13.29 -9.29 14.59
C ILE A 124 14.65 -8.83 14.05
N ASP A 125 15.66 -8.74 14.88
CA ASP A 125 17.01 -8.30 14.49
C ASP A 125 17.65 -9.29 13.51
N HIS A 126 17.47 -10.59 13.73
CA HIS A 126 17.92 -11.63 12.81
C HIS A 126 17.24 -11.50 11.43
N TYR A 127 15.91 -11.32 11.40
CA TYR A 127 15.17 -11.11 10.17
C TYR A 127 15.65 -9.86 9.41
N LEU A 128 15.85 -8.76 10.13
CA LEU A 128 16.33 -7.50 9.53
C LEU A 128 17.74 -7.64 8.95
N ALA A 129 18.59 -8.43 9.59
CA ALA A 129 19.96 -8.62 9.14
C ALA A 129 20.10 -9.58 7.97
N LYS A 130 19.31 -10.66 7.93
CA LYS A 130 19.50 -11.77 6.99
C LYS A 130 18.42 -11.93 5.95
N GLU A 131 17.15 -11.74 6.33
CA GLU A 131 16.02 -12.07 5.48
C GLU A 131 15.44 -10.85 4.76
N ARG A 132 15.53 -9.68 5.37
CA ARG A 132 15.08 -8.45 4.74
C ARG A 132 15.99 -8.14 3.58
N ARG A 133 15.50 -8.23 2.36
CA ARG A 133 16.23 -7.70 1.20
C ARG A 133 16.60 -6.26 1.51
N HIS A 134 17.89 -6.00 1.57
CA HIS A 134 18.42 -4.65 1.72
C HIS A 134 17.76 -3.80 0.65
N SER A 135 17.07 -2.80 1.10
CA SER A 135 16.02 -2.12 0.37
C SER A 135 16.48 -1.61 -0.98
N ILE A 136 15.51 -1.54 -1.85
CA ILE A 136 15.41 -0.74 -3.08
C ILE A 136 16.11 0.66 -2.98
N TYR A 137 16.48 1.09 -1.79
CA TYR A 137 17.05 2.41 -1.51
C TYR A 137 18.57 2.42 -1.29
N LYS A 138 19.26 1.28 -1.31
CA LYS A 138 20.72 1.26 -1.05
C LYS A 138 21.57 1.51 -2.29
N ASP A 139 21.04 1.31 -3.48
CA ASP A 139 21.77 1.49 -4.73
C ASP A 139 21.06 2.50 -5.63
N ALA A 140 21.15 3.79 -5.26
CA ALA A 140 20.68 4.88 -6.14
C ALA A 140 21.39 4.83 -7.51
N GLU A 141 22.67 4.47 -7.53
CA GLU A 141 23.47 4.29 -8.76
C GLU A 141 23.01 3.10 -9.62
N ALA A 142 22.59 1.99 -9.01
CA ALA A 142 21.99 0.87 -9.74
C ALA A 142 20.61 1.21 -10.32
N ARG A 143 19.96 2.22 -9.78
CA ARG A 143 18.65 2.70 -10.22
C ARG A 143 18.75 3.50 -11.51
N ASP A 144 19.75 4.36 -11.65
CA ASP A 144 20.00 5.13 -12.87
C ASP A 144 20.36 4.20 -14.04
N GLN A 145 21.14 3.13 -13.78
CA GLN A 145 21.46 2.12 -14.80
C GLN A 145 20.24 1.30 -15.24
N HIS A 146 19.15 1.29 -14.48
CA HIS A 146 17.93 0.54 -14.83
C HIS A 146 16.93 1.41 -15.60
N VAL A 147 16.95 2.71 -15.39
CA VAL A 147 16.15 3.68 -16.15
C VAL A 147 16.65 3.76 -17.60
N ASP A 148 17.94 3.74 -17.82
CA ASP A 148 18.56 3.75 -19.17
C ASP A 148 18.29 2.45 -19.98
N LYS A 149 17.78 1.40 -19.34
CA LYS A 149 17.39 0.13 -19.99
C LYS A 149 15.88 -0.03 -20.17
N MET A 150 15.08 0.97 -19.84
CA MET A 150 13.66 0.92 -20.18
C MET A 150 13.48 1.10 -21.69
N PRO A 151 12.69 0.23 -22.35
CA PRO A 151 12.38 0.44 -23.77
C PRO A 151 11.76 1.81 -23.96
N THR A 152 12.22 2.54 -24.94
CA THR A 152 11.60 3.79 -25.36
C THR A 152 10.23 3.52 -25.95
N ASP A 153 9.34 4.51 -25.95
CA ASP A 153 7.94 4.37 -26.41
C ASP A 153 7.81 3.75 -27.82
N GLY A 154 8.86 3.82 -28.65
CA GLY A 154 8.90 3.19 -29.98
C GLY A 154 9.19 1.68 -29.99
N GLU A 155 9.64 1.09 -28.87
CA GLU A 155 9.92 -0.36 -28.77
C GLU A 155 8.72 -1.16 -28.21
N ILE A 156 7.69 -0.45 -27.73
CA ILE A 156 6.50 -1.07 -27.12
C ILE A 156 5.52 -1.56 -28.19
N ASP A 157 5.53 -0.96 -29.39
CA ASP A 157 4.63 -1.30 -30.49
C ASP A 157 5.03 -2.56 -31.27
N ALA A 158 6.14 -3.21 -30.93
CA ALA A 158 6.66 -4.39 -31.63
C ALA A 158 6.33 -5.73 -30.93
N VAL A 159 5.37 -5.76 -30.01
CA VAL A 159 4.85 -7.04 -29.50
C VAL A 159 3.79 -7.53 -30.46
N ASP A 160 4.25 -8.38 -31.37
CA ASP A 160 3.51 -9.17 -32.35
C ASP A 160 2.22 -9.75 -31.74
N ASP A 161 1.09 -9.36 -32.31
CA ASP A 161 -0.25 -9.96 -32.08
C ASP A 161 -0.32 -11.38 -32.67
N GLY A 162 0.59 -12.26 -32.21
CA GLY A 162 0.57 -13.67 -32.53
C GLY A 162 -0.62 -14.39 -31.92
N ASN A 163 -1.81 -14.09 -32.43
CA ASN A 163 -3.01 -14.88 -32.18
C ASN A 163 -3.41 -15.62 -33.47
N GLN A 164 -3.05 -16.87 -33.57
CA GLN A 164 -3.71 -17.89 -34.38
C GLN A 164 -4.09 -19.07 -33.49
#